data_e88701f4a7f504d0ebe8af310590203d
#
_entry.id   e88701f4a7f504d0ebe8af310590203d
#
_cell.length_a   1.000
_cell.length_b   1.000
_cell.length_c   1.000
_cell.angle_alpha   90.00
_cell.angle_beta   90.00
_cell.angle_gamma   90.00
#
_symmetry.space_group_name_H-M   'P 1'
#
loop_
_entity.id
_entity.type
_entity.pdbx_description
1 polymer ?
#
loop_
_entity_poly.entity_id
_entity_poly.type
_entity_poly.pdbx_seq_one_letter_code
_entity_poly.pdbx_strand_id
1 'polypeptide(L)'
;STQPTARTVVAGASKFEFARYVLDASQSGEDVRITTIPLDYSTSGTATDLTGCQLYDGIAANATSLTSGSNVKNPSAVSSTTSFTFDGTGLLLPKGTSKTLSLRCNIKTGTTATYFWGLTATADNGGYTGVSGVTSGQTNTEVFNRSTGQRMGAAASGSYTVANDTSVL
;
A
#
# COMPACT_ATOMS: atom_id res chain seq x y z
N SER A 1 0.16 6.43 12.28
CA SER A 1 -0.49 7.28 11.27
C SER A 1 -1.97 6.93 11.18
N THR A 2 -2.81 7.95 11.08
CA THR A 2 -4.25 7.72 10.93
C THR A 2 -4.55 7.39 9.46
N GLN A 3 -5.37 6.38 9.24
CA GLN A 3 -5.80 5.99 7.89
C GLN A 3 -6.69 7.06 7.25
N PRO A 4 -6.73 7.13 5.91
CA PRO A 4 -7.67 8.02 5.24
C PRO A 4 -9.10 7.68 5.65
N THR A 5 -9.90 8.70 5.91
CA THR A 5 -11.30 8.50 6.29
C THR A 5 -12.09 7.96 5.10
N ALA A 6 -12.99 7.03 5.39
CA ALA A 6 -13.96 6.52 4.43
C ALA A 6 -14.77 7.67 3.81
N ARG A 7 -14.84 7.73 2.49
CA ARG A 7 -15.54 8.79 1.78
C ARG A 7 -15.86 8.43 0.34
N THR A 8 -16.81 9.12 -0.21
CA THR A 8 -17.06 9.11 -1.65
C THR A 8 -15.98 9.94 -2.34
N VAL A 9 -15.49 9.44 -3.45
CA VAL A 9 -14.54 10.14 -4.30
C VAL A 9 -15.07 10.21 -5.73
N VAL A 10 -14.73 11.27 -6.43
CA VAL A 10 -15.19 11.45 -7.81
C VAL A 10 -14.42 10.50 -8.74
N ALA A 11 -15.16 9.80 -9.60
CA ALA A 11 -14.57 8.98 -10.66
C ALA A 11 -13.71 9.87 -11.58
N GLY A 12 -12.55 9.38 -11.98
CA GLY A 12 -11.56 10.16 -12.73
C GLY A 12 -10.53 10.88 -11.87
N ALA A 13 -10.60 10.77 -10.54
CA ALA A 13 -9.59 11.36 -9.66
C ALA A 13 -8.23 10.73 -9.90
N SER A 14 -7.19 11.59 -9.94
CA SER A 14 -5.80 11.17 -10.10
C SER A 14 -5.09 11.12 -8.76
N LYS A 15 -4.21 10.14 -8.59
CA LYS A 15 -3.36 9.99 -7.39
C LYS A 15 -4.15 10.05 -6.08
N PHE A 16 -5.36 9.48 -6.09
CA PHE A 16 -6.19 9.45 -4.91
C PHE A 16 -5.59 8.50 -3.86
N GLU A 17 -5.51 8.97 -2.62
CA GLU A 17 -4.95 8.20 -1.51
C GLU A 17 -5.95 7.19 -0.98
N PHE A 18 -5.62 5.91 -1.12
CA PHE A 18 -6.46 4.81 -0.65
C PHE A 18 -6.06 4.28 0.71
N ALA A 19 -4.78 4.24 1.00
CA ALA A 19 -4.28 3.60 2.21
C ALA A 19 -2.98 4.23 2.71
N ARG A 20 -2.69 4.02 3.98
CA ARG A 20 -1.43 4.40 4.63
C ARG A 20 -0.85 3.19 5.34
N TYR A 21 0.44 2.99 5.16
CA TYR A 21 1.18 1.91 5.80
C TYR A 21 2.30 2.52 6.64
N VAL A 22 2.41 2.08 7.88
CA VAL A 22 3.51 2.49 8.75
C VAL A 22 4.53 1.36 8.77
N LEU A 23 5.74 1.69 8.39
CA LEU A 23 6.90 0.83 8.52
C LEU A 23 7.63 1.25 9.79
N ASP A 24 7.80 0.34 10.71
CA ASP A 24 8.37 0.65 12.02
C ASP A 24 9.60 -0.20 12.32
N ALA A 25 10.76 0.44 12.32
CA ALA A 25 12.02 -0.13 12.72
C ALA A 25 12.52 0.47 14.06
N SER A 26 11.60 1.02 14.88
CA SER A 26 11.97 1.68 16.15
C SER A 26 12.67 0.73 17.13
N GLN A 27 12.39 -0.57 17.03
CA GLN A 27 13.01 -1.61 17.84
C GLN A 27 14.11 -2.40 17.09
N SER A 28 14.41 -2.03 15.85
CA SER A 28 15.45 -2.71 15.09
C SER A 28 16.85 -2.36 15.61
N GLY A 29 17.71 -3.35 15.70
CA GLY A 29 19.11 -3.17 16.04
C GLY A 29 19.98 -2.67 14.89
N GLU A 30 19.47 -2.72 13.66
CA GLU A 30 20.15 -2.31 12.44
C GLU A 30 19.20 -1.64 11.45
N ASP A 31 19.75 -1.00 10.43
CA ASP A 31 18.98 -0.47 9.33
C ASP A 31 18.30 -1.61 8.56
N VAL A 32 17.08 -1.38 8.09
CA VAL A 32 16.28 -2.36 7.40
C VAL A 32 16.06 -1.92 5.96
N ARG A 33 16.20 -2.86 5.04
CA ARG A 33 15.90 -2.65 3.62
C ARG A 33 14.64 -3.40 3.24
N ILE A 34 13.72 -2.70 2.60
CA ILE A 34 12.46 -3.26 2.15
C ILE A 34 12.45 -3.20 0.62
N THR A 35 12.34 -4.35 -0.03
CA THR A 35 12.34 -4.43 -1.49
C THR A 35 10.94 -4.52 -2.06
N THR A 36 10.02 -5.19 -1.37
CA THR A 36 8.64 -5.37 -1.83
C THR A 36 7.66 -5.30 -0.67
N ILE A 37 6.42 -4.91 -0.96
CA ILE A 37 5.29 -5.04 -0.04
C ILE A 37 4.14 -5.72 -0.79
N PRO A 38 3.60 -6.84 -0.28
CA PRO A 38 2.46 -7.52 -0.86
C PRO A 38 1.15 -6.91 -0.32
N LEU A 39 0.33 -6.40 -1.22
CA LEU A 39 -0.96 -5.80 -0.89
C LEU A 39 -2.08 -6.54 -1.60
N ASP A 40 -3.20 -6.72 -0.92
CA ASP A 40 -4.42 -7.26 -1.49
C ASP A 40 -5.33 -6.14 -1.96
N TYR A 41 -5.88 -6.32 -3.13
CA TYR A 41 -6.84 -5.42 -3.73
C TYR A 41 -8.21 -6.10 -3.87
N SER A 42 -9.25 -5.41 -3.45
CA SER A 42 -10.62 -5.86 -3.60
C SER A 42 -11.51 -4.71 -4.08
N THR A 43 -12.49 -5.05 -4.90
CA THR A 43 -13.48 -4.09 -5.40
C THR A 43 -14.82 -4.77 -5.65
N SER A 44 -15.91 -4.03 -5.59
CA SER A 44 -17.23 -4.47 -6.07
C SER A 44 -17.42 -4.26 -7.57
N GLY A 45 -16.47 -3.60 -8.22
CA GLY A 45 -16.46 -3.32 -9.65
C GLY A 45 -15.44 -4.14 -10.43
N THR A 46 -14.81 -3.52 -11.40
CA THR A 46 -13.78 -4.14 -12.22
C THR A 46 -12.39 -3.85 -11.65
N ALA A 47 -11.52 -4.84 -11.63
CA ALA A 47 -10.16 -4.65 -11.13
C ALA A 47 -9.43 -3.51 -11.84
N THR A 48 -9.65 -3.36 -13.14
CA THR A 48 -9.04 -2.33 -13.99
C THR A 48 -9.61 -0.92 -13.79
N ASP A 49 -10.51 -0.73 -12.83
CA ASP A 49 -11.01 0.60 -12.47
C ASP A 49 -9.94 1.46 -11.79
N LEU A 50 -8.95 0.83 -11.19
CA LEU A 50 -7.79 1.52 -10.64
C LEU A 50 -6.57 1.32 -11.53
N THR A 51 -5.84 2.39 -11.77
CA THR A 51 -4.62 2.38 -12.57
C THR A 51 -3.55 3.26 -11.93
N GLY A 52 -2.31 3.08 -12.35
CA GLY A 52 -1.22 3.91 -11.88
C GLY A 52 -1.03 3.87 -10.37
N CYS A 53 -1.26 2.72 -9.74
CA CYS A 53 -1.10 2.56 -8.31
C CYS A 53 0.37 2.59 -7.93
N GLN A 54 0.71 3.47 -6.99
CA GLN A 54 2.08 3.71 -6.54
C GLN A 54 2.14 3.95 -5.04
N LEU A 55 3.29 3.63 -4.46
CA LEU A 55 3.62 3.97 -3.07
C LEU A 55 4.43 5.27 -3.04
N TYR A 56 4.10 6.12 -2.09
CA TYR A 56 4.73 7.43 -1.90
C TYR A 56 5.34 7.55 -0.51
N ASP A 57 6.44 8.30 -0.42
CA ASP A 57 7.13 8.58 0.84
C ASP A 57 6.38 9.66 1.62
N GLY A 58 5.54 9.24 2.55
CA GLY A 58 4.71 10.12 3.34
C GLY A 58 3.33 10.36 2.76
N ILE A 59 2.61 11.29 3.39
CA ILE A 59 1.20 11.58 3.11
C ILE A 59 0.97 12.95 2.46
N ALA A 60 2.01 13.76 2.33
CA ALA A 60 1.91 15.08 1.73
C ALA A 60 1.48 15.00 0.26
N ALA A 61 0.75 15.99 -0.23
CA ALA A 61 0.28 16.00 -1.62
C ALA A 61 1.43 15.93 -2.64
N ASN A 62 2.59 16.48 -2.29
CA ASN A 62 3.80 16.47 -3.10
C ASN A 62 4.80 15.38 -2.70
N ALA A 63 4.36 14.35 -1.98
CA ALA A 63 5.22 13.24 -1.59
C ALA A 63 5.88 12.60 -2.82
N THR A 64 7.12 12.16 -2.65
CA THR A 64 7.89 11.50 -3.71
C THR A 64 7.41 10.08 -3.90
N SER A 65 7.24 9.65 -5.15
CA SER A 65 6.94 8.25 -5.46
C SER A 65 8.15 7.37 -5.17
N LEU A 66 7.90 6.23 -4.58
CA LEU A 66 8.89 5.19 -4.30
C LEU A 66 8.84 4.05 -5.33
N THR A 67 7.89 4.13 -6.24
CA THR A 67 7.67 3.14 -7.30
C THR A 67 7.46 3.87 -8.62
N SER A 68 8.17 3.48 -9.67
CA SER A 68 8.07 4.12 -10.98
C SER A 68 8.22 3.10 -12.11
N GLY A 69 8.02 3.51 -13.34
CA GLY A 69 8.19 2.67 -14.52
C GLY A 69 7.41 1.35 -14.42
N SER A 70 8.10 0.23 -14.50
CA SER A 70 7.51 -1.12 -14.37
C SER A 70 7.00 -1.46 -12.97
N ASN A 71 7.39 -0.68 -11.95
CA ASN A 71 6.94 -0.84 -10.57
C ASN A 71 5.58 -0.18 -10.31
N VAL A 72 5.08 0.63 -11.23
CA VAL A 72 3.71 1.14 -11.18
C VAL A 72 2.74 -0.02 -11.42
N LYS A 73 1.72 -0.16 -10.59
CA LYS A 73 0.77 -1.27 -10.68
C LYS A 73 -0.55 -0.83 -11.30
N ASN A 74 -1.01 -1.67 -12.23
CA ASN A 74 -2.34 -1.56 -12.83
C ASN A 74 -3.07 -2.87 -12.51
N PRO A 75 -3.89 -2.92 -11.47
CA PRO A 75 -4.57 -4.15 -11.06
C PRO A 75 -5.40 -4.74 -12.20
N SER A 76 -5.29 -6.04 -12.42
CA SER A 76 -6.04 -6.77 -13.46
C SER A 76 -6.95 -7.85 -12.89
N ALA A 77 -6.80 -8.17 -11.60
CA ALA A 77 -7.62 -9.14 -10.90
C ALA A 77 -7.93 -8.65 -9.49
N VAL A 78 -9.09 -9.03 -8.98
CA VAL A 78 -9.52 -8.79 -7.61
C VAL A 78 -9.12 -9.96 -6.71
N SER A 79 -9.01 -9.70 -5.42
CA SER A 79 -8.65 -10.72 -4.41
C SER A 79 -7.31 -11.41 -4.71
N SER A 80 -6.42 -10.72 -5.41
CA SER A 80 -5.08 -11.21 -5.71
C SER A 80 -4.04 -10.31 -5.06
N THR A 81 -2.97 -10.95 -4.61
CA THR A 81 -1.83 -10.22 -4.07
C THR A 81 -1.13 -9.42 -5.16
N THR A 82 -0.97 -8.13 -4.94
CA THR A 82 -0.18 -7.25 -5.77
C THR A 82 1.11 -6.90 -5.03
N SER A 83 2.24 -7.39 -5.52
CA SER A 83 3.54 -7.04 -4.93
C SER A 83 4.01 -5.70 -5.47
N PHE A 84 4.12 -4.73 -4.60
CA PHE A 84 4.72 -3.44 -4.90
C PHE A 84 6.23 -3.53 -4.68
N THR A 85 7.00 -3.35 -5.72
CA THR A 85 8.46 -3.33 -5.67
C THR A 85 8.95 -1.89 -5.61
N PHE A 86 9.80 -1.59 -4.66
CA PHE A 86 10.41 -0.27 -4.56
C PHE A 86 11.49 -0.07 -5.62
N ASP A 87 11.66 1.16 -6.06
CA ASP A 87 12.66 1.52 -7.07
C ASP A 87 14.10 1.36 -6.53
N GLY A 88 15.04 1.21 -7.43
CA GLY A 88 16.46 1.08 -7.10
C GLY A 88 16.76 -0.20 -6.30
N THR A 89 17.46 -0.05 -5.20
CA THR A 89 17.83 -1.15 -4.30
C THR A 89 16.81 -1.42 -3.21
N GLY A 90 15.66 -0.78 -3.28
CA GLY A 90 14.62 -0.85 -2.25
C GLY A 90 14.60 0.36 -1.32
N LEU A 91 13.63 0.37 -0.43
CA LEU A 91 13.45 1.41 0.57
C LEU A 91 14.32 1.13 1.80
N LEU A 92 15.16 2.09 2.15
CA LEU A 92 15.94 2.03 3.38
C LEU A 92 15.14 2.64 4.53
N LEU A 93 15.02 1.89 5.61
CA LEU A 93 14.43 2.33 6.86
C LEU A 93 15.51 2.32 7.95
N PRO A 94 16.00 3.48 8.40
CA PRO A 94 17.03 3.54 9.42
C PRO A 94 16.56 2.95 10.75
N LYS A 95 17.45 2.29 11.46
CA LYS A 95 17.17 1.75 12.80
C LYS A 95 16.64 2.83 13.73
N GLY A 96 15.73 2.45 14.61
CA GLY A 96 15.15 3.38 15.57
C GLY A 96 14.15 4.37 14.99
N THR A 97 13.74 4.20 13.71
CA THR A 97 12.82 5.10 13.03
C THR A 97 11.55 4.40 12.55
N SER A 98 10.55 5.19 12.24
CA SER A 98 9.37 4.74 11.53
C SER A 98 9.12 5.62 10.31
N LYS A 99 8.48 5.06 9.29
CA LYS A 99 8.13 5.75 8.06
C LYS A 99 6.69 5.45 7.67
N THR A 100 5.95 6.47 7.29
CA THR A 100 4.59 6.30 6.76
C THR A 100 4.62 6.37 5.24
N LEU A 101 4.03 5.38 4.59
CA LEU A 101 3.81 5.36 3.14
C LEU A 101 2.34 5.64 2.84
N SER A 102 2.06 6.25 1.69
CA SER A 102 0.70 6.34 1.16
C SER A 102 0.58 5.58 -0.16
N LEU A 103 -0.49 4.80 -0.29
CA LEU A 103 -0.85 4.16 -1.55
C LEU A 103 -1.81 5.07 -2.30
N ARG A 104 -1.47 5.41 -3.54
CA ARG A 104 -2.30 6.26 -4.39
C ARG A 104 -2.49 5.61 -5.75
N CYS A 105 -3.73 5.69 -6.24
CA CYS A 105 -4.08 5.22 -7.58
C CYS A 105 -4.89 6.28 -8.32
N ASN A 106 -4.93 6.17 -9.62
CA ASN A 106 -5.89 6.88 -10.45
C ASN A 106 -7.17 6.07 -10.54
N ILE A 107 -8.30 6.74 -10.54
CA ILE A 107 -9.63 6.13 -10.63
C ILE A 107 -10.16 6.37 -12.02
N LYS A 108 -10.61 5.31 -12.68
CA LYS A 108 -11.22 5.39 -14.00
C LYS A 108 -12.49 6.23 -13.98
N THR A 109 -12.72 6.97 -15.05
CA THR A 109 -13.96 7.71 -15.24
C THR A 109 -15.16 6.77 -15.40
N GLY A 110 -16.32 7.17 -14.87
CA GLY A 110 -17.58 6.41 -15.02
C GLY A 110 -17.71 5.19 -14.11
N THR A 111 -16.75 4.93 -13.23
CA THR A 111 -16.88 3.84 -12.27
C THR A 111 -17.74 4.24 -11.07
N THR A 112 -18.46 3.27 -10.51
CA THR A 112 -19.36 3.46 -9.34
C THR A 112 -19.11 2.41 -8.26
N ALA A 113 -17.96 1.78 -8.26
CA ALA A 113 -17.63 0.68 -7.36
C ALA A 113 -17.01 1.15 -6.02
N THR A 114 -16.84 0.21 -5.11
CA THR A 114 -16.07 0.37 -3.88
C THR A 114 -14.72 -0.30 -4.02
N TYR A 115 -13.68 0.30 -3.45
CA TYR A 115 -12.31 -0.17 -3.54
C TYR A 115 -11.69 -0.33 -2.17
N PHE A 116 -10.91 -1.39 -2.03
CA PHE A 116 -10.24 -1.74 -0.78
C PHE A 116 -8.82 -2.19 -1.05
N TRP A 117 -7.90 -1.73 -0.22
CA TRP A 117 -6.53 -2.18 -0.18
C TRP A 117 -6.15 -2.58 1.24
N GLY A 118 -5.45 -3.67 1.39
CA GLY A 118 -4.97 -4.17 2.67
C GLY A 118 -3.70 -4.98 2.50
N LEU A 119 -3.14 -5.44 3.61
CA LEU A 119 -2.01 -6.36 3.55
C LEU A 119 -2.47 -7.76 3.21
N THR A 120 -1.61 -8.46 2.50
CA THR A 120 -1.85 -9.85 2.14
C THR A 120 -1.77 -10.77 3.35
N ALA A 121 -2.73 -11.69 3.48
CA ALA A 121 -2.71 -12.68 4.54
C ALA A 121 -1.46 -13.58 4.49
N THR A 122 -0.89 -13.79 3.31
CA THR A 122 0.35 -14.55 3.14
C THR A 122 1.54 -13.87 3.81
N ALA A 123 1.55 -12.54 3.86
CA ALA A 123 2.56 -11.79 4.59
C ALA A 123 2.47 -12.06 6.10
N ASP A 124 1.25 -12.19 6.63
CA ASP A 124 1.03 -12.50 8.04
C ASP A 124 1.54 -13.90 8.44
N ASN A 125 1.73 -14.77 7.47
CA ASN A 125 2.10 -16.18 7.69
C ASN A 125 3.59 -16.48 7.52
N GLY A 126 4.44 -15.46 7.52
CA GLY A 126 5.89 -15.66 7.50
C GLY A 126 6.48 -16.08 6.15
N GLY A 127 5.70 -16.06 5.08
CA GLY A 127 6.22 -16.32 3.72
C GLY A 127 6.86 -15.11 3.05
N TYR A 128 6.89 -13.99 3.72
CA TYR A 128 7.38 -12.74 3.16
C TYR A 128 8.89 -12.60 3.32
N THR A 129 9.56 -12.32 2.23
CA THR A 129 11.02 -12.21 2.16
C THR A 129 11.52 -10.84 1.67
N GLY A 130 10.63 -9.87 1.58
CA GLY A 130 10.94 -8.53 1.05
C GLY A 130 11.67 -7.60 2.00
N VAL A 131 11.97 -8.04 3.23
CA VAL A 131 12.67 -7.26 4.24
C VAL A 131 13.97 -7.94 4.63
N SER A 132 15.04 -7.18 4.71
CA SER A 132 16.36 -7.69 5.17
C SER A 132 17.09 -6.65 6.01
N GLY A 133 17.89 -7.14 6.96
CA GLY A 133 18.83 -6.32 7.69
C GLY A 133 19.98 -5.89 6.79
N VAL A 134 20.38 -4.63 6.85
CA VAL A 134 21.43 -4.09 5.98
C VAL A 134 22.81 -4.60 6.38
N THR A 135 23.04 -4.77 7.68
CA THR A 135 24.33 -5.24 8.20
C THR A 135 24.42 -6.74 8.26
N SER A 136 23.38 -7.39 8.77
CA SER A 136 23.37 -8.84 8.95
C SER A 136 23.08 -9.61 7.65
N GLY A 137 22.39 -9.01 6.71
CA GLY A 137 21.85 -9.68 5.52
C GLY A 137 20.73 -10.66 5.83
N GLN A 138 20.26 -10.73 7.07
CA GLN A 138 19.18 -11.62 7.46
C GLN A 138 17.87 -11.19 6.84
N THR A 139 17.19 -12.10 6.18
CA THR A 139 15.85 -11.88 5.68
C THR A 139 14.85 -12.10 6.82
N ASN A 140 14.02 -11.09 7.07
CA ASN A 140 12.95 -11.20 8.04
C ASN A 140 11.72 -11.81 7.37
N THR A 141 11.18 -12.83 7.97
CA THR A 141 10.02 -13.57 7.45
C THR A 141 8.73 -13.21 8.17
N GLU A 142 8.80 -12.35 9.17
CA GLU A 142 7.65 -12.02 9.96
C GLU A 142 7.44 -10.54 9.97
N VAL A 143 6.19 -10.05 9.75
CA VAL A 143 6.18 -8.70 9.89
C VAL A 143 4.96 -7.91 9.79
N PHE A 144 3.88 -8.36 9.28
CA PHE A 144 2.72 -7.53 9.09
C PHE A 144 1.62 -7.85 10.10
N ASN A 145 1.19 -6.82 10.78
CA ASN A 145 -0.02 -6.89 11.58
C ASN A 145 -1.19 -6.45 10.71
N ARG A 146 -2.11 -7.35 10.46
CA ARG A 146 -3.28 -7.11 9.66
C ARG A 146 -4.43 -6.64 10.51
N SER A 147 -4.91 -5.44 10.26
CA SER A 147 -6.15 -4.95 10.85
C SER A 147 -7.27 -4.91 9.81
N THR A 148 -8.51 -4.94 10.28
CA THR A 148 -9.66 -4.75 9.41
C THR A 148 -9.71 -3.33 8.89
N GLY A 149 -9.65 -3.25 7.64
CA GLY A 149 -9.68 -1.98 7.01
C GLY A 149 -11.07 -1.47 6.64
N GLN A 150 -11.17 -0.32 6.09
CA GLN A 150 -12.35 0.37 5.59
C GLN A 150 -12.28 0.38 4.08
N ARG A 151 -13.24 0.73 3.33
CA ARG A 151 -13.26 0.67 1.88
C ARG A 151 -13.52 2.02 1.28
N MET A 152 -12.91 2.35 0.16
CA MET A 152 -13.23 3.56 -0.56
C MET A 152 -14.07 3.30 -1.76
N GLY A 153 -15.12 4.05 -1.93
CA GLY A 153 -15.94 4.02 -3.10
C GLY A 153 -15.65 5.18 -4.01
N ALA A 154 -15.42 4.91 -5.28
CA ALA A 154 -15.54 5.91 -6.30
C ALA A 154 -16.97 5.90 -6.77
N ALA A 155 -17.65 7.02 -6.67
CA ALA A 155 -19.03 7.07 -7.10
C ALA A 155 -19.38 8.43 -7.65
N ALA A 156 -20.13 8.40 -8.71
CA ALA A 156 -21.02 9.50 -9.03
C ALA A 156 -22.23 9.52 -8.07
N SER A 157 -22.48 8.45 -7.33
CA SER A 157 -23.70 8.24 -6.53
C SER A 157 -23.46 7.82 -5.07
N GLY A 158 -22.33 8.11 -4.53
CA GLY A 158 -22.23 8.20 -3.08
C GLY A 158 -22.11 6.96 -2.23
N SER A 159 -21.65 5.85 -2.71
CA SER A 159 -21.31 4.74 -1.84
C SER A 159 -19.81 4.48 -1.78
N TYR A 160 -19.31 4.43 -0.55
CA TYR A 160 -17.92 4.25 -0.41
C TYR A 160 -17.57 3.46 0.76
N THR A 161 -16.37 3.06 0.83
CA THR A 161 -15.81 2.60 2.03
C THR A 161 -14.32 2.66 2.00
N VAL A 162 -13.65 2.67 3.02
CA VAL A 162 -12.32 2.57 3.03
C VAL A 162 -11.64 1.93 4.04
N ALA A 163 -10.75 1.37 3.87
CA ALA A 163 -9.97 0.99 4.79
C ALA A 163 -8.62 0.98 4.87
N ASN A 164 -8.10 0.63 5.76
CA ASN A 164 -6.91 0.54 5.91
C ASN A 164 -6.24 -0.09 6.92
N ASP A 165 -5.21 -0.73 6.74
CA ASP A 165 -4.34 -1.34 7.70
C ASP A 165 -3.21 -0.44 8.09
N THR A 166 -2.91 -0.37 9.33
CA THR A 166 -1.61 -0.01 9.82
C THR A 166 -0.79 -1.27 9.86
N SER A 167 0.24 -1.29 9.08
CA SER A 167 1.18 -2.38 9.15
C SER A 167 2.40 -1.92 9.88
N VAL A 168 2.80 -2.71 10.81
CA VAL A 168 4.04 -2.51 11.54
C VAL A 168 4.99 -3.59 11.06
N LEU A 169 6.12 -3.16 10.53
CA LEU A 169 7.23 -4.05 10.22
C LEU A 169 8.11 -4.23 11.42
#